data_a827af5958b575c252b7010845ef685a
#
_entry.id   a827af5958b575c252b7010845ef685a
#
_cell.length_a   1.000
_cell.length_b   1.000
_cell.length_c   1.000
_cell.angle_alpha   90.00
_cell.angle_beta   90.00
_cell.angle_gamma   90.00
#
_symmetry.space_group_name_H-M   'P 1'
#
loop_
_entity.id
_entity.type
_entity.pdbx_description
1 polymer ?
#
loop_
_entity_poly.entity_id
_entity_poly.type
_entity_poly.pdbx_seq_one_letter_code
_entity_poly.pdbx_strand_id
1 'polypeptide(L)'
;MKYVLSIFVLTFLKLNVIAQDNKGGGSFTLKEAVDYAVMNSLNVKNSDIDKRVAIAKKSELKSQALPQINGNIDLIHNINIQKVILENGAVPAFANPKIPEGQVTAFQLQLANQFIPSISGTQVIFDQSFFTNVHASKVYQELSEKNLVRSKIEVAHNVTKAYYGVL
;
A
#
# COMPACT_ATOMS: atom_id res chain seq x y z
N MET A 1 -5.78 48.58 0.53
CA MET A 1 -5.35 47.27 0.08
C MET A 1 -3.89 47.13 -0.33
N LYS A 2 -3.18 48.18 -0.73
CA LYS A 2 -1.75 48.13 -1.15
C LYS A 2 -0.77 47.87 0.02
N TYR A 3 -1.11 48.30 1.24
CA TYR A 3 -0.20 48.16 2.41
C TYR A 3 -0.33 46.80 3.15
N VAL A 4 -1.44 46.08 2.99
CA VAL A 4 -1.65 44.79 3.61
C VAL A 4 -0.80 43.70 2.90
N LEU A 5 -0.64 43.83 1.59
CA LEU A 5 0.19 42.91 0.80
C LEU A 5 1.69 43.08 1.10
N SER A 6 2.12 44.33 1.40
CA SER A 6 3.52 44.65 1.73
C SER A 6 3.93 44.12 3.11
N ILE A 7 3.01 44.07 4.06
CA ILE A 7 3.26 43.55 5.42
C ILE A 7 3.33 42.01 5.39
N PHE A 8 2.55 41.34 4.49
CA PHE A 8 2.57 39.88 4.35
C PHE A 8 3.88 39.41 3.73
N VAL A 9 4.49 40.17 2.84
CA VAL A 9 5.80 39.83 2.24
C VAL A 9 6.94 39.99 3.22
N LEU A 10 6.87 41.01 4.13
CA LEU A 10 7.93 41.25 5.13
C LEU A 10 7.93 40.21 6.27
N THR A 11 6.79 39.56 6.57
CA THR A 11 6.72 38.54 7.62
C THR A 11 7.24 37.17 7.14
N PHE A 12 7.28 36.92 5.83
CA PHE A 12 7.82 35.68 5.29
C PHE A 12 9.36 35.62 5.20
N LEU A 13 10.04 36.76 5.37
CA LEU A 13 11.51 36.83 5.32
C LEU A 13 12.19 36.56 6.67
N LYS A 14 11.43 36.19 7.70
CA LYS A 14 11.98 35.65 8.97
C LYS A 14 12.10 34.14 8.93
N LEU A 15 12.54 33.59 7.81
CA LEU A 15 13.11 32.22 7.81
C LEU A 15 14.39 32.29 8.63
N ASN A 16 14.28 31.90 9.90
CA ASN A 16 15.43 31.64 10.72
C ASN A 16 16.28 30.61 9.96
N VAL A 17 17.38 31.07 9.41
CA VAL A 17 18.51 30.22 9.07
C VAL A 17 18.94 29.65 10.42
N ILE A 18 18.44 28.46 10.76
CA ILE A 18 19.01 27.63 11.81
C ILE A 18 20.40 27.31 11.26
N ALA A 19 21.38 28.10 11.66
CA ALA A 19 22.77 27.77 11.43
C ALA A 19 22.94 26.36 11.96
N GLN A 20 23.30 25.42 11.08
CA GLN A 20 23.68 24.07 11.46
C GLN A 20 24.77 24.25 12.49
N ASP A 21 24.48 23.82 13.71
CA ASP A 21 25.43 23.76 14.80
C ASP A 21 26.54 22.79 14.37
N ASN A 22 27.55 23.36 13.71
CA ASN A 22 28.66 22.63 13.16
C ASN A 22 29.57 22.25 14.36
N LYS A 23 29.15 21.23 15.12
CA LYS A 23 30.00 20.55 16.11
C LYS A 23 31.12 19.78 15.39
N GLY A 24 31.77 20.43 14.45
CA GLY A 24 32.82 19.87 13.62
C GLY A 24 34.20 20.42 13.96
N GLY A 25 34.71 20.13 15.10
CA GLY A 25 36.08 20.50 15.50
C GLY A 25 36.73 19.54 16.49
N GLY A 26 36.07 18.43 16.81
CA GLY A 26 36.63 17.40 17.68
C GLY A 26 37.42 16.36 16.88
N SER A 27 38.64 16.07 17.28
CA SER A 27 39.38 14.89 16.79
C SER A 27 38.61 13.64 17.23
N PHE A 28 38.04 12.91 16.29
CA PHE A 28 37.40 11.62 16.56
C PHE A 28 38.47 10.56 16.77
N THR A 29 38.34 9.78 17.79
CA THR A 29 39.07 8.50 17.88
C THR A 29 38.53 7.54 16.81
N LEU A 30 39.33 6.56 16.38
CA LEU A 30 38.86 5.57 15.39
C LEU A 30 37.52 4.93 15.79
N LYS A 31 37.39 4.57 17.07
CA LYS A 31 36.15 3.95 17.58
C LYS A 31 34.94 4.89 17.44
N GLU A 32 35.09 6.14 17.86
CA GLU A 32 34.02 7.14 17.75
C GLU A 32 33.65 7.42 16.30
N ALA A 33 34.61 7.49 15.38
CA ALA A 33 34.37 7.66 13.97
C ALA A 33 33.56 6.50 13.37
N VAL A 34 33.94 5.26 13.72
CA VAL A 34 33.22 4.05 13.28
C VAL A 34 31.80 4.01 13.85
N ASP A 35 31.64 4.24 15.15
CA ASP A 35 30.33 4.21 15.82
C ASP A 35 29.40 5.29 15.22
N TYR A 36 29.91 6.50 15.03
CA TYR A 36 29.17 7.58 14.40
C TYR A 36 28.74 7.22 12.96
N ALA A 37 29.67 6.67 12.18
CA ALA A 37 29.38 6.29 10.80
C ALA A 37 28.34 5.16 10.71
N VAL A 38 28.45 4.13 11.55
CA VAL A 38 27.47 3.04 11.58
C VAL A 38 26.07 3.54 11.97
N MET A 39 25.97 4.49 12.91
CA MET A 39 24.68 5.06 13.33
C MET A 39 24.06 5.97 12.26
N ASN A 40 24.89 6.69 11.49
CA ASN A 40 24.43 7.73 10.58
C ASN A 40 24.45 7.33 9.10
N SER A 41 25.12 6.23 8.74
CA SER A 41 25.22 5.75 7.37
C SER A 41 23.85 5.46 6.76
N LEU A 42 23.60 6.00 5.58
CA LEU A 42 22.39 5.73 4.80
C LEU A 42 22.29 4.25 4.40
N ASN A 43 23.43 3.60 4.10
CA ASN A 43 23.45 2.18 3.73
C ASN A 43 22.97 1.30 4.89
N VAL A 44 23.38 1.60 6.13
CA VAL A 44 22.92 0.87 7.32
C VAL A 44 21.46 1.15 7.58
N LYS A 45 21.01 2.40 7.46
CA LYS A 45 19.60 2.78 7.63
C LYS A 45 18.71 2.10 6.59
N ASN A 46 19.14 2.07 5.33
CA ASN A 46 18.40 1.36 4.27
C ASN A 46 18.31 -0.14 4.56
N SER A 47 19.41 -0.78 4.96
CA SER A 47 19.41 -2.20 5.33
C SER A 47 18.52 -2.50 6.56
N ASP A 48 18.38 -1.56 7.51
CA ASP A 48 17.43 -1.70 8.62
C ASP A 48 15.99 -1.59 8.15
N ILE A 49 15.70 -0.66 7.22
CA ILE A 49 14.39 -0.55 6.60
C ILE A 49 14.06 -1.84 5.84
N ASP A 50 14.99 -2.39 5.06
CA ASP A 50 14.80 -3.64 4.31
C ASP A 50 14.47 -4.81 5.25
N LYS A 51 15.15 -4.90 6.41
CA LYS A 51 14.81 -5.87 7.45
C LYS A 51 13.37 -5.68 7.96
N ARG A 52 12.96 -4.45 8.23
CA ARG A 52 11.59 -4.13 8.68
C ARG A 52 10.55 -4.47 7.62
N VAL A 53 10.86 -4.20 6.35
CA VAL A 53 10.01 -4.59 5.21
C VAL A 53 9.86 -6.11 5.13
N ALA A 54 10.94 -6.86 5.31
CA ALA A 54 10.90 -8.33 5.31
C ALA A 54 10.01 -8.88 6.46
N ILE A 55 10.10 -8.28 7.66
CA ILE A 55 9.23 -8.64 8.79
C ILE A 55 7.76 -8.34 8.50
N ALA A 56 7.47 -7.15 7.94
CA ALA A 56 6.11 -6.76 7.56
C ALA A 56 5.55 -7.70 6.47
N LYS A 57 6.34 -8.05 5.47
CA LYS A 57 5.95 -8.98 4.40
C LYS A 57 5.60 -10.38 4.92
N LYS A 58 6.38 -10.88 5.89
CA LYS A 58 6.05 -12.14 6.57
C LYS A 58 4.72 -12.06 7.32
N SER A 59 4.43 -10.93 7.98
CA SER A 59 3.16 -10.71 8.67
C SER A 59 1.99 -10.60 7.69
N GLU A 60 2.18 -9.93 6.56
CA GLU A 60 1.22 -9.84 5.46
C GLU A 60 0.86 -11.25 4.92
N LEU A 61 1.88 -12.09 4.64
CA LEU A 61 1.64 -13.45 4.19
C LEU A 61 0.86 -14.28 5.22
N LYS A 62 1.18 -14.13 6.51
CA LYS A 62 0.43 -14.82 7.58
C LYS A 62 -1.00 -14.36 7.68
N SER A 63 -1.30 -13.09 7.40
CA SER A 63 -2.67 -12.57 7.44
C SER A 63 -3.59 -13.20 6.39
N GLN A 64 -3.05 -13.78 5.32
CA GLN A 64 -3.83 -14.50 4.31
C GLN A 64 -4.51 -15.77 4.86
N ALA A 65 -4.01 -16.32 5.97
CA ALA A 65 -4.66 -17.41 6.65
C ALA A 65 -5.87 -17.00 7.49
N LEU A 66 -6.02 -15.69 7.76
CA LEU A 66 -7.17 -15.17 8.49
C LEU A 66 -8.39 -15.02 7.56
N PRO A 67 -9.61 -15.04 8.10
CA PRO A 67 -10.79 -14.75 7.31
C PRO A 67 -10.70 -13.37 6.65
N GLN A 68 -10.89 -13.32 5.33
CA GLN A 68 -10.94 -12.08 4.56
C GLN A 68 -12.39 -11.70 4.32
N ILE A 69 -12.80 -10.54 4.78
CA ILE A 69 -14.16 -10.02 4.61
C ILE A 69 -14.07 -8.83 3.67
N ASN A 70 -14.79 -8.90 2.54
CA ASN A 70 -14.85 -7.86 1.55
C ASN A 70 -16.29 -7.35 1.42
N GLY A 71 -16.46 -6.03 1.46
CA GLY A 71 -17.72 -5.36 1.12
C GLY A 71 -17.61 -4.68 -0.24
N ASN A 72 -18.59 -4.89 -1.10
CA ASN A 72 -18.67 -4.23 -2.39
C ASN A 72 -20.05 -3.60 -2.59
N ILE A 73 -20.12 -2.47 -3.28
CA ILE A 73 -21.33 -1.78 -3.64
C ILE A 73 -21.27 -1.49 -5.13
N ASP A 74 -22.15 -2.15 -5.90
CA ASP A 74 -22.26 -1.91 -7.33
C ASP A 74 -23.46 -1.02 -7.61
N LEU A 75 -23.21 0.10 -8.27
CA LEU A 75 -24.21 1.03 -8.79
C LEU A 75 -24.22 0.89 -10.31
N ILE A 76 -25.30 0.32 -10.85
CA ILE A 76 -25.43 0.10 -12.29
C ILE A 76 -26.54 0.99 -12.81
N HIS A 77 -26.22 1.82 -13.82
CA HIS A 77 -27.19 2.59 -14.58
C HIS A 77 -27.23 2.10 -16.02
N ASN A 78 -28.35 1.49 -16.41
CA ASN A 78 -28.55 0.98 -17.76
C ASN A 78 -29.19 2.07 -18.64
N ILE A 79 -28.40 2.63 -19.56
CA ILE A 79 -28.88 3.65 -20.51
C ILE A 79 -29.83 3.02 -21.54
N ASN A 80 -29.48 1.82 -22.02
CA ASN A 80 -30.33 1.04 -22.93
C ASN A 80 -30.88 -0.18 -22.20
N ILE A 81 -32.18 -0.17 -21.92
CA ILE A 81 -32.86 -1.28 -21.27
C ILE A 81 -33.25 -2.32 -22.32
N GLN A 82 -32.75 -3.53 -22.16
CA GLN A 82 -33.14 -4.63 -23.04
C GLN A 82 -34.63 -4.96 -22.88
N LYS A 83 -35.34 -4.98 -24.00
CA LYS A 83 -36.74 -5.35 -24.08
C LYS A 83 -36.87 -6.67 -24.81
N VAL A 84 -37.65 -7.58 -24.27
CA VAL A 84 -38.04 -8.80 -24.96
C VAL A 84 -39.48 -8.62 -25.44
N ILE A 85 -39.71 -8.91 -26.70
CA ILE A 85 -41.02 -8.88 -27.33
C ILE A 85 -41.63 -10.27 -27.21
N LEU A 86 -42.75 -10.37 -26.50
CA LEU A 86 -43.48 -11.62 -26.31
C LEU A 86 -44.93 -11.41 -26.63
N GLU A 87 -45.59 -12.46 -27.11
CA GLU A 87 -47.04 -12.53 -27.24
C GLU A 87 -47.64 -12.59 -25.83
N ASN A 88 -48.68 -11.78 -25.58
CA ASN A 88 -49.33 -11.76 -24.28
C ASN A 88 -50.05 -13.11 -24.02
N GLY A 89 -49.72 -13.73 -22.90
CA GLY A 89 -50.20 -15.08 -22.54
C GLY A 89 -49.22 -16.21 -22.90
N ALA A 90 -48.24 -15.98 -23.79
CA ALA A 90 -47.25 -17.00 -24.11
C ALA A 90 -46.42 -17.47 -22.89
N VAL A 91 -46.20 -16.56 -21.92
CA VAL A 91 -45.62 -16.88 -20.63
C VAL A 91 -46.56 -16.35 -19.54
N PRO A 92 -47.22 -17.20 -18.76
CA PRO A 92 -48.24 -16.78 -17.79
C PRO A 92 -47.72 -15.76 -16.75
N ALA A 93 -46.44 -15.85 -16.39
CA ALA A 93 -45.82 -14.92 -15.44
C ALA A 93 -45.70 -13.47 -15.97
N PHE A 94 -45.76 -13.27 -17.27
CA PHE A 94 -45.71 -11.98 -17.94
C PHE A 94 -47.03 -11.58 -18.59
N ALA A 95 -48.08 -12.35 -18.39
CA ALA A 95 -49.42 -12.01 -18.93
C ALA A 95 -49.96 -10.75 -18.29
N ASN A 96 -50.35 -9.79 -19.10
CA ASN A 96 -51.01 -8.57 -18.65
C ASN A 96 -52.50 -8.67 -18.92
N PRO A 97 -53.36 -8.73 -17.88
CA PRO A 97 -54.82 -8.89 -18.06
C PRO A 97 -55.50 -7.70 -18.77
N LYS A 98 -54.81 -6.57 -18.93
CA LYS A 98 -55.33 -5.40 -19.66
C LYS A 98 -55.05 -5.46 -21.17
N ILE A 99 -54.31 -6.46 -21.63
CA ILE A 99 -53.92 -6.64 -23.02
C ILE A 99 -54.56 -7.95 -23.50
N PRO A 100 -55.27 -7.98 -24.64
CA PRO A 100 -55.80 -9.21 -25.18
C PRO A 100 -54.74 -10.26 -25.41
N GLU A 101 -55.09 -11.53 -25.24
CA GLU A 101 -54.21 -12.67 -25.60
C GLU A 101 -53.88 -12.60 -27.09
N GLY A 102 -52.64 -12.99 -27.45
CA GLY A 102 -52.18 -12.96 -28.83
C GLY A 102 -51.61 -11.62 -29.30
N GLN A 103 -51.70 -10.55 -28.51
CA GLN A 103 -51.05 -9.28 -28.85
C GLN A 103 -49.56 -9.28 -28.39
N VAL A 104 -48.74 -8.73 -29.23
CA VAL A 104 -47.28 -8.62 -28.94
C VAL A 104 -47.03 -7.44 -28.02
N THR A 105 -46.32 -7.72 -26.93
CA THR A 105 -46.00 -6.73 -25.90
C THR A 105 -44.51 -6.75 -25.59
N ALA A 106 -43.93 -5.58 -25.34
CA ALA A 106 -42.53 -5.45 -24.98
C ALA A 106 -42.40 -5.46 -23.45
N PHE A 107 -41.66 -6.42 -22.94
CA PHE A 107 -41.32 -6.56 -21.52
C PHE A 107 -39.89 -6.12 -21.26
N GLN A 108 -39.71 -5.32 -20.22
CA GLN A 108 -38.38 -4.92 -19.77
C GLN A 108 -37.83 -5.97 -18.78
N LEU A 109 -36.66 -6.57 -19.09
CA LEU A 109 -36.02 -7.56 -18.23
C LEU A 109 -34.96 -6.97 -17.30
N GLN A 110 -34.61 -5.71 -17.50
CA GLN A 110 -33.62 -5.03 -16.70
C GLN A 110 -34.21 -3.79 -16.03
N LEU A 111 -33.70 -3.51 -14.83
CA LEU A 111 -33.95 -2.25 -14.15
C LEU A 111 -33.04 -1.16 -14.69
N ALA A 112 -33.55 0.06 -14.82
CA ALA A 112 -32.73 1.21 -15.23
C ALA A 112 -31.63 1.52 -14.24
N ASN A 113 -31.94 1.41 -12.94
CA ASN A 113 -30.98 1.64 -11.86
C ASN A 113 -30.96 0.42 -10.95
N GLN A 114 -29.76 -0.07 -10.66
CA GLN A 114 -29.56 -1.17 -9.74
C GLN A 114 -28.55 -0.76 -8.68
N PHE A 115 -28.87 -1.04 -7.43
CA PHE A 115 -28.01 -0.91 -6.28
C PHE A 115 -27.82 -2.29 -5.66
N ILE A 116 -26.59 -2.82 -5.73
CA ILE A 116 -26.28 -4.19 -5.32
C ILE A 116 -25.19 -4.15 -4.25
N PRO A 117 -25.55 -4.03 -2.98
CA PRO A 117 -24.59 -4.22 -1.90
C PRO A 117 -24.29 -5.71 -1.76
N SER A 118 -23.02 -6.05 -1.60
CA SER A 118 -22.59 -7.42 -1.36
C SER A 118 -21.52 -7.48 -0.27
N ILE A 119 -21.58 -8.50 0.56
CA ILE A 119 -20.54 -8.84 1.53
C ILE A 119 -20.11 -10.28 1.25
N SER A 120 -18.81 -10.48 1.06
CA SER A 120 -18.23 -11.79 0.86
C SER A 120 -17.17 -12.09 1.89
N GLY A 121 -17.15 -13.31 2.41
CA GLY A 121 -16.12 -13.81 3.32
C GLY A 121 -15.41 -15.00 2.67
N THR A 122 -14.08 -14.94 2.65
CA THR A 122 -13.24 -16.05 2.18
C THR A 122 -12.19 -16.39 3.22
N GLN A 123 -11.93 -17.68 3.41
CA GLN A 123 -10.89 -18.16 4.31
C GLN A 123 -10.17 -19.34 3.67
N VAL A 124 -8.85 -19.31 3.72
CA VAL A 124 -8.03 -20.44 3.32
C VAL A 124 -8.11 -21.50 4.41
N ILE A 125 -8.61 -22.70 4.07
CA ILE A 125 -8.64 -23.85 4.97
C ILE A 125 -7.34 -24.65 4.84
N PHE A 126 -6.88 -24.87 3.61
CA PHE A 126 -5.64 -25.56 3.31
C PHE A 126 -5.08 -25.09 1.97
N ASP A 127 -3.79 -24.68 2.00
CA ASP A 127 -3.02 -24.36 0.79
C ASP A 127 -1.55 -24.70 1.04
N GLN A 128 -1.02 -25.64 0.29
CA GLN A 128 0.40 -26.03 0.38
C GLN A 128 1.33 -24.87 -0.01
N SER A 129 0.92 -24.05 -0.97
CA SER A 129 1.70 -22.86 -1.40
C SER A 129 1.84 -21.86 -0.27
N PHE A 130 0.80 -21.69 0.56
CA PHE A 130 0.84 -20.84 1.74
C PHE A 130 1.97 -21.22 2.70
N PHE A 131 2.09 -22.50 3.04
CA PHE A 131 3.14 -22.97 3.96
C PHE A 131 4.55 -22.74 3.38
N THR A 132 4.72 -23.03 2.09
CA THR A 132 5.98 -22.79 1.38
C THR A 132 6.34 -21.30 1.36
N ASN A 133 5.38 -20.42 1.09
CA ASN A 133 5.58 -18.98 1.06
C ASN A 133 5.92 -18.41 2.45
N VAL A 134 5.26 -18.89 3.51
CA VAL A 134 5.58 -18.51 4.89
C VAL A 134 6.99 -18.96 5.26
N HIS A 135 7.41 -20.16 4.87
CA HIS A 135 8.78 -20.63 5.10
C HIS A 135 9.79 -19.77 4.32
N ALA A 136 9.55 -19.53 3.04
CA ALA A 136 10.41 -18.66 2.22
C ALA A 136 10.53 -17.23 2.79
N SER A 137 9.44 -16.68 3.30
CA SER A 137 9.44 -15.35 3.93
C SER A 137 10.27 -15.30 5.21
N LYS A 138 10.32 -16.42 5.97
CA LYS A 138 11.20 -16.54 7.14
C LYS A 138 12.66 -16.51 6.72
N VAL A 139 13.03 -17.28 5.70
CA VAL A 139 14.41 -17.32 5.16
C VAL A 139 14.78 -15.93 4.61
N TYR A 140 13.86 -15.26 3.93
CA TYR A 140 14.08 -13.89 3.43
C TYR A 140 14.30 -12.88 4.57
N GLN A 141 13.56 -13.00 5.67
CA GLN A 141 13.79 -12.18 6.87
C GLN A 141 15.20 -12.42 7.44
N GLU A 142 15.62 -13.68 7.58
CA GLU A 142 16.95 -14.04 8.06
C GLU A 142 18.06 -13.48 7.14
N LEU A 143 17.85 -13.55 5.81
CA LEU A 143 18.74 -12.94 4.83
C LEU A 143 18.87 -11.43 5.04
N SER A 144 17.75 -10.73 5.23
CA SER A 144 17.74 -9.28 5.45
C SER A 144 18.45 -8.90 6.76
N GLU A 145 18.32 -9.71 7.82
CA GLU A 145 19.07 -9.53 9.07
C GLU A 145 20.57 -9.69 8.87
N LYS A 146 21.00 -10.67 8.09
CA LYS A 146 22.43 -10.86 7.75
C LYS A 146 22.96 -9.74 6.87
N ASN A 147 22.16 -9.25 5.94
CA ASN A 147 22.53 -8.10 5.12
C ASN A 147 22.71 -6.82 5.94
N LEU A 148 21.88 -6.58 6.97
CA LEU A 148 22.09 -5.47 7.90
C LEU A 148 23.42 -5.59 8.64
N VAL A 149 23.76 -6.78 9.13
CA VAL A 149 25.07 -7.02 9.79
C VAL A 149 26.20 -6.78 8.81
N ARG A 150 26.10 -7.30 7.59
CA ARG A 150 27.08 -7.08 6.52
C ARG A 150 27.27 -5.59 6.23
N SER A 151 26.20 -4.83 6.09
CA SER A 151 26.24 -3.40 5.82
C SER A 151 26.97 -2.63 6.94
N LYS A 152 26.73 -2.99 8.21
CA LYS A 152 27.46 -2.42 9.35
C LYS A 152 28.95 -2.70 9.29
N ILE A 153 29.33 -3.95 8.99
CA ILE A 153 30.75 -4.35 8.87
C ILE A 153 31.42 -3.60 7.71
N GLU A 154 30.75 -3.49 6.57
CA GLU A 154 31.27 -2.80 5.39
C GLU A 154 31.50 -1.31 5.67
N VAL A 155 30.55 -0.63 6.33
CA VAL A 155 30.72 0.77 6.75
C VAL A 155 31.88 0.91 7.72
N ALA A 156 31.96 0.04 8.74
CA ALA A 156 33.08 0.05 9.69
C ALA A 156 34.42 -0.14 9.00
N HIS A 157 34.51 -1.07 8.05
CA HIS A 157 35.71 -1.32 7.26
C HIS A 157 36.13 -0.10 6.44
N ASN A 158 35.19 0.49 5.73
CA ASN A 158 35.44 1.65 4.87
C ASN A 158 35.86 2.87 5.67
N VAL A 159 35.23 3.13 6.83
CA VAL A 159 35.64 4.22 7.74
C VAL A 159 37.01 3.98 8.32
N THR A 160 37.32 2.75 8.75
CA THR A 160 38.63 2.39 9.26
C THR A 160 39.73 2.62 8.20
N LYS A 161 39.47 2.19 6.95
CA LYS A 161 40.41 2.41 5.85
C LYS A 161 40.60 3.90 5.55
N ALA A 162 39.52 4.69 5.56
CA ALA A 162 39.61 6.14 5.35
C ALA A 162 40.35 6.84 6.49
N TYR A 163 40.12 6.44 7.75
CA TYR A 163 40.78 6.98 8.94
C TYR A 163 42.28 6.83 8.87
N TYR A 164 42.79 5.64 8.53
CA TYR A 164 44.24 5.41 8.35
C TYR A 164 44.81 6.02 7.07
N GLY A 165 43.96 6.42 6.12
CA GLY A 165 44.42 7.13 4.92
C GLY A 165 44.61 8.62 5.10
N VAL A 166 44.14 9.18 6.23
CA VAL A 166 44.27 10.61 6.57
C VAL A 166 45.37 10.85 7.62
N LEU A 167 45.77 9.81 8.37
CA LEU A 167 46.89 9.85 9.31
C LEU A 167 48.20 9.76 8.58
#